data_1dee630e62026a3d08b69feae2b04ff7
#
_entry.id   1dee630e62026a3d08b69feae2b04ff7
#
_cell.length_a   1.000
_cell.length_b   1.000
_cell.length_c   1.000
_cell.angle_alpha   90.00
_cell.angle_beta   90.00
_cell.angle_gamma   90.00
#
_symmetry.space_group_name_H-M   'P 1'
#
loop_
_entity.id
_entity.type
_entity.pdbx_description
1 polymer ?
#
loop_
_entity_poly.entity_id
_entity_poly.type
_entity_poly.pdbx_seq_one_letter_code
_entity_poly.pdbx_strand_id
1 'polypeptide(L)'
;MKPEDYITREEKYGAHNYHPLPVVLRRGEGVFVWDVEGKRYFDFLSGYSALSQGHCHPKIVKALMEQAERLTLVSRAFHADILGEYMEFTCKFFGYDKLLPMNTGAEAVETALKLCRRWGYRRKGVAPERAKIVVCSENFHGRTITIISMSTDPSSYADFGPYTPGFIKIPYNNVDALAEALKDPDAVGFLVEPIQGEAGVVVPDDGYLRACYDLCHQKNVLFIADEIQTGIGRTGKLLACDYEGIRPDILILGKALSGGVSPVSAVFADDEIMLTIAPGEHGSTYGGNPLAAKVAIAALEVVRDEHLSENAFKMGELFRGEMERINNPMIKKVRGKGLLNAVVTEPKDGKTAWDICLALKENGLIAKPTHDHIIRFTPPLVITEEQMMEAIGIIRDTFAKF
;
A
#
# COMPACT_ATOMS: atom_id res chain seq x y z
N MET A 1 30.45 15.07 6.56
CA MET A 1 30.51 13.62 6.34
C MET A 1 30.18 13.37 4.88
N LYS A 2 30.95 12.52 4.22
CA LYS A 2 30.69 12.09 2.83
C LYS A 2 29.56 11.06 2.80
N PRO A 3 28.90 10.84 1.66
CA PRO A 3 27.85 9.81 1.56
C PRO A 3 28.30 8.43 2.05
N GLU A 4 29.53 8.03 1.74
CA GLU A 4 30.10 6.73 2.13
C GLU A 4 30.19 6.56 3.67
N ASP A 5 30.40 7.66 4.42
CA ASP A 5 30.47 7.60 5.89
C ASP A 5 29.11 7.23 6.50
N TYR A 6 28.01 7.70 5.88
CA TYR A 6 26.65 7.36 6.31
C TYR A 6 26.31 5.91 5.98
N ILE A 7 26.60 5.47 4.73
CA ILE A 7 26.38 4.10 4.26
C ILE A 7 27.15 3.09 5.12
N THR A 8 28.45 3.33 5.32
CA THR A 8 29.30 2.46 6.15
C THR A 8 28.78 2.34 7.59
N ARG A 9 28.24 3.46 8.15
CA ARG A 9 27.65 3.43 9.49
C ARG A 9 26.38 2.61 9.53
N GLU A 10 25.50 2.75 8.53
CA GLU A 10 24.26 1.98 8.41
C GLU A 10 24.56 0.49 8.22
N GLU A 11 25.50 0.14 7.35
CA GLU A 11 25.94 -1.25 7.14
C GLU A 11 26.53 -1.87 8.40
N LYS A 12 27.32 -1.11 9.17
CA LYS A 12 27.95 -1.60 10.40
C LYS A 12 26.96 -1.96 11.51
N TYR A 13 25.86 -1.22 11.63
CA TYR A 13 24.91 -1.34 12.75
C TYR A 13 23.52 -1.83 12.34
N GLY A 14 23.21 -1.88 11.04
CA GLY A 14 21.96 -2.35 10.51
C GLY A 14 21.90 -3.86 10.26
N ALA A 15 20.71 -4.40 10.04
CA ALA A 15 20.46 -5.84 9.87
C ALA A 15 20.64 -6.34 8.42
N HIS A 16 21.05 -5.55 7.47
CA HIS A 16 21.26 -5.87 6.04
C HIS A 16 20.04 -6.53 5.35
N ASN A 17 18.86 -6.20 5.80
CA ASN A 17 17.60 -6.74 5.26
C ASN A 17 17.08 -6.00 4.02
N TYR A 18 17.77 -4.97 3.57
CA TYR A 18 17.50 -4.22 2.34
C TYR A 18 18.77 -4.09 1.50
N HIS A 19 18.57 -3.91 0.18
CA HIS A 19 19.62 -3.50 -0.76
C HIS A 19 19.26 -2.11 -1.31
N PRO A 20 19.64 -1.02 -0.62
CA PRO A 20 19.29 0.34 -1.03
C PRO A 20 20.10 0.81 -2.23
N LEU A 21 19.56 1.75 -3.02
CA LEU A 21 20.36 2.51 -3.98
C LEU A 21 21.40 3.37 -3.22
N PRO A 22 22.60 3.55 -3.77
CA PRO A 22 23.67 4.31 -3.10
C PRO A 22 23.41 5.83 -3.18
N VAL A 23 22.44 6.30 -2.38
CA VAL A 23 22.09 7.72 -2.21
C VAL A 23 21.69 7.96 -0.76
N VAL A 24 22.17 9.05 -0.15
CA VAL A 24 21.88 9.40 1.25
C VAL A 24 21.01 10.64 1.28
N LEU A 25 19.71 10.43 1.48
CA LEU A 25 18.72 11.51 1.46
C LEU A 25 18.68 12.27 2.79
N ARG A 26 18.49 13.59 2.74
CA ARG A 26 18.48 14.48 3.91
C ARG A 26 17.22 15.33 4.02
N ARG A 27 16.63 15.73 2.89
CA ARG A 27 15.49 16.64 2.83
C ARG A 27 14.46 16.13 1.84
N GLY A 28 13.18 16.38 2.11
CA GLY A 28 12.07 16.14 1.19
C GLY A 28 11.10 17.30 1.18
N GLU A 29 10.53 17.62 -0.01
CA GLU A 29 9.51 18.65 -0.18
C GLU A 29 8.70 18.35 -1.46
N GLY A 30 7.38 18.20 -1.31
CA GLY A 30 6.51 17.87 -2.44
C GLY A 30 6.93 16.56 -3.13
N VAL A 31 7.28 16.62 -4.39
CA VAL A 31 7.74 15.48 -5.21
C VAL A 31 9.25 15.28 -5.20
N PHE A 32 9.99 16.12 -4.50
CA PHE A 32 11.45 16.15 -4.53
C PHE A 32 12.08 15.69 -3.23
N VAL A 33 13.26 15.10 -3.37
CA VAL A 33 14.17 14.83 -2.27
C VAL A 33 15.57 15.34 -2.61
N TRP A 34 16.36 15.64 -1.59
CA TRP A 34 17.75 16.08 -1.72
C TRP A 34 18.66 15.18 -0.90
N ASP A 35 19.80 14.85 -1.48
CA ASP A 35 20.83 14.11 -0.78
C ASP A 35 21.67 15.01 0.15
N VAL A 36 22.64 14.40 0.82
CA VAL A 36 23.55 15.09 1.76
C VAL A 36 24.51 16.05 1.07
N GLU A 37 24.69 15.97 -0.25
CA GLU A 37 25.52 16.84 -1.07
C GLU A 37 24.71 17.96 -1.72
N GLY A 38 23.36 17.95 -1.53
CA GLY A 38 22.45 18.97 -2.04
C GLY A 38 21.90 18.70 -3.44
N LYS A 39 22.19 17.54 -4.04
CA LYS A 39 21.61 17.16 -5.33
C LYS A 39 20.13 16.83 -5.17
N ARG A 40 19.29 17.40 -6.04
CA ARG A 40 17.84 17.18 -6.09
C ARG A 40 17.49 15.98 -6.95
N TYR A 41 16.48 15.24 -6.51
CA TYR A 41 15.89 14.11 -7.24
C TYR A 41 14.37 14.20 -7.23
N PHE A 42 13.73 13.79 -8.31
CA PHE A 42 12.34 13.35 -8.25
C PHE A 42 12.24 12.05 -7.47
N ASP A 43 11.29 11.96 -6.52
CA ASP A 43 10.99 10.71 -5.81
C ASP A 43 9.85 9.96 -6.53
N PHE A 44 10.20 8.92 -7.29
CA PHE A 44 9.24 8.07 -7.98
C PHE A 44 9.01 6.73 -7.26
N LEU A 45 9.37 6.66 -5.96
CA LEU A 45 9.02 5.56 -5.06
C LEU A 45 8.00 5.97 -3.98
N SER A 46 8.06 7.23 -3.51
CA SER A 46 7.16 7.82 -2.49
C SER A 46 7.02 6.97 -1.23
N GLY A 47 8.12 6.39 -0.72
CA GLY A 47 8.06 5.49 0.42
C GLY A 47 7.11 4.31 0.21
N TYR A 48 7.14 3.68 -0.97
CA TYR A 48 6.20 2.63 -1.39
C TYR A 48 4.73 3.08 -1.35
N SER A 49 4.45 4.29 -1.84
CA SER A 49 3.13 4.93 -1.86
C SER A 49 2.62 5.42 -0.49
N ALA A 50 3.51 5.60 0.50
CA ALA A 50 3.13 6.22 1.77
C ALA A 50 3.09 7.76 1.71
N LEU A 51 3.78 8.35 0.74
CA LEU A 51 3.92 9.81 0.55
C LEU A 51 3.01 10.33 -0.58
N SER A 52 1.77 9.87 -0.62
CA SER A 52 0.79 10.32 -1.64
C SER A 52 0.61 11.83 -1.64
N GLN A 53 0.58 12.46 -0.47
CA GLN A 53 0.42 13.90 -0.28
C GLN A 53 1.72 14.70 -0.50
N GLY A 54 2.82 14.02 -0.88
CA GLY A 54 4.15 14.63 -1.02
C GLY A 54 4.94 14.68 0.28
N HIS A 55 6.23 14.94 0.15
CA HIS A 55 7.12 15.11 1.29
C HIS A 55 6.77 16.36 2.09
N CYS A 56 6.69 16.24 3.41
CA CYS A 56 6.55 17.35 4.35
C CYS A 56 5.38 18.30 4.00
N HIS A 57 4.20 17.74 3.65
CA HIS A 57 3.05 18.57 3.29
C HIS A 57 2.68 19.56 4.43
N PRO A 58 2.59 20.88 4.16
CA PRO A 58 2.47 21.90 5.22
C PRO A 58 1.30 21.69 6.18
N LYS A 59 0.09 21.35 5.65
CA LYS A 59 -1.11 21.09 6.45
C LYS A 59 -0.90 19.90 7.39
N ILE A 60 -0.26 18.82 6.91
CA ILE A 60 -0.03 17.59 7.68
C ILE A 60 1.04 17.81 8.74
N VAL A 61 2.17 18.46 8.38
CA VAL A 61 3.23 18.79 9.35
C VAL A 61 2.72 19.72 10.44
N LYS A 62 1.89 20.72 10.08
CA LYS A 62 1.25 21.61 11.06
C LYS A 62 0.36 20.82 12.04
N ALA A 63 -0.50 19.92 11.52
CA ALA A 63 -1.37 19.09 12.36
C ALA A 63 -0.55 18.18 13.32
N LEU A 64 0.57 17.61 12.83
CA LEU A 64 1.50 16.84 13.64
C LEU A 64 2.08 17.70 14.79
N MET A 65 2.61 18.87 14.48
CA MET A 65 3.25 19.75 15.46
C MET A 65 2.26 20.22 16.53
N GLU A 66 1.08 20.71 16.13
CA GLU A 66 0.04 21.17 17.06
C GLU A 66 -0.42 20.05 18.00
N GLN A 67 -0.57 18.83 17.51
CA GLN A 67 -1.00 17.71 18.33
C GLN A 67 0.14 17.20 19.24
N ALA A 68 1.39 17.23 18.76
CA ALA A 68 2.55 16.82 19.55
C ALA A 68 2.77 17.68 20.81
N GLU A 69 2.41 18.97 20.75
CA GLU A 69 2.48 19.90 21.89
C GLU A 69 1.34 19.71 22.91
N ARG A 70 0.26 18.97 22.52
CA ARG A 70 -0.92 18.78 23.40
C ARG A 70 -0.94 17.40 24.07
N LEU A 71 -0.99 16.35 23.27
CA LEU A 71 -1.10 14.97 23.75
C LEU A 71 -0.68 14.01 22.62
N THR A 72 0.39 13.27 22.84
CA THR A 72 0.94 12.34 21.82
C THR A 72 0.36 10.94 21.94
N LEU A 73 0.21 10.44 23.17
CA LEU A 73 -0.27 9.09 23.45
C LEU A 73 -1.13 9.10 24.72
N VAL A 74 -2.22 8.36 24.67
CA VAL A 74 -3.04 7.98 25.82
C VAL A 74 -3.48 6.53 25.66
N SER A 75 -3.47 5.77 26.76
CA SER A 75 -3.99 4.39 26.74
C SER A 75 -5.46 4.37 26.34
N ARG A 76 -5.86 3.33 25.57
CA ARG A 76 -7.28 3.04 25.26
C ARG A 76 -8.13 2.69 26.49
N ALA A 77 -7.51 2.65 27.67
CA ALA A 77 -8.24 2.65 28.94
C ALA A 77 -8.95 3.99 29.24
N PHE A 78 -8.59 5.05 28.50
CA PHE A 78 -9.17 6.38 28.62
C PHE A 78 -9.65 6.87 27.24
N HIS A 79 -10.54 7.85 27.23
CA HIS A 79 -10.95 8.54 26.03
C HIS A 79 -9.97 9.67 25.68
N ALA A 80 -9.81 9.95 24.38
CA ALA A 80 -9.12 11.13 23.88
C ALA A 80 -10.09 11.95 23.04
N ASP A 81 -10.00 13.27 23.13
CA ASP A 81 -10.88 14.20 22.41
C ASP A 81 -10.87 13.96 20.88
N ILE A 82 -9.70 13.81 20.32
CA ILE A 82 -9.50 13.66 18.87
C ILE A 82 -9.89 12.27 18.32
N LEU A 83 -9.90 11.22 19.16
CA LEU A 83 -10.10 9.86 18.64
C LEU A 83 -11.52 9.64 18.12
N GLY A 84 -12.53 10.14 18.82
CA GLY A 84 -13.93 10.07 18.35
C GLY A 84 -14.13 10.85 17.05
N GLU A 85 -13.53 12.03 16.93
CA GLU A 85 -13.54 12.85 15.71
C GLU A 85 -12.91 12.09 14.53
N TYR A 86 -11.74 11.48 14.75
CA TYR A 86 -11.05 10.66 13.75
C TYR A 86 -11.91 9.49 13.28
N MET A 87 -12.51 8.75 14.22
CA MET A 87 -13.36 7.60 13.88
C MET A 87 -14.60 8.04 13.09
N GLU A 88 -15.30 9.07 13.55
CA GLU A 88 -16.48 9.60 12.86
C GLU A 88 -16.12 10.12 11.46
N PHE A 89 -15.07 10.93 11.37
CA PHE A 89 -14.63 11.50 10.10
C PHE A 89 -14.29 10.41 9.08
N THR A 90 -13.46 9.44 9.46
CA THR A 90 -12.99 8.40 8.54
C THR A 90 -14.08 7.37 8.19
N CYS A 91 -14.95 7.00 9.14
CA CYS A 91 -16.10 6.16 8.87
C CYS A 91 -17.04 6.80 7.85
N LYS A 92 -17.35 8.09 8.01
CA LYS A 92 -18.16 8.84 7.03
C LYS A 92 -17.43 9.00 5.69
N PHE A 93 -16.12 9.17 5.70
CA PHE A 93 -15.32 9.37 4.50
C PHE A 93 -15.31 8.15 3.58
N PHE A 94 -15.25 6.94 4.16
CA PHE A 94 -15.21 5.67 3.43
C PHE A 94 -16.55 4.91 3.43
N GLY A 95 -17.57 5.40 4.15
CA GLY A 95 -18.91 4.82 4.16
C GLY A 95 -19.04 3.53 4.98
N TYR A 96 -18.41 3.45 6.18
CA TYR A 96 -18.50 2.30 7.10
C TYR A 96 -19.04 2.72 8.47
N ASP A 97 -19.61 1.74 9.19
CA ASP A 97 -20.14 1.97 10.54
C ASP A 97 -19.01 2.12 11.57
N LYS A 98 -17.95 1.33 11.42
CA LYS A 98 -16.86 1.22 12.42
C LYS A 98 -15.48 1.18 11.80
N LEU A 99 -14.54 1.66 12.60
CA LEU A 99 -13.12 1.60 12.32
C LEU A 99 -12.37 1.06 13.54
N LEU A 100 -11.42 0.16 13.32
CA LEU A 100 -10.44 -0.27 14.31
C LEU A 100 -9.06 0.27 13.92
N PRO A 101 -8.52 1.26 14.66
CA PRO A 101 -7.25 1.88 14.31
C PRO A 101 -6.07 1.03 14.74
N MET A 102 -5.07 0.91 13.87
CA MET A 102 -3.79 0.25 14.10
C MET A 102 -2.63 1.16 13.69
N ASN A 103 -1.39 0.66 13.68
CA ASN A 103 -0.21 1.46 13.35
C ASN A 103 0.35 1.10 11.97
N THR A 104 0.76 -0.15 11.78
CA THR A 104 1.36 -0.63 10.54
C THR A 104 0.35 -1.36 9.67
N GLY A 105 0.63 -1.45 8.35
CA GLY A 105 -0.20 -2.25 7.45
C GLY A 105 -0.29 -3.72 7.88
N ALA A 106 0.81 -4.29 8.36
CA ALA A 106 0.84 -5.66 8.85
C ALA A 106 -0.11 -5.87 10.04
N GLU A 107 -0.15 -4.94 11.01
CA GLU A 107 -1.10 -5.00 12.13
C GLU A 107 -2.56 -4.91 11.65
N ALA A 108 -2.85 -4.07 10.66
CA ALA A 108 -4.18 -3.96 10.09
C ALA A 108 -4.59 -5.25 9.35
N VAL A 109 -3.69 -5.88 8.60
CA VAL A 109 -3.94 -7.18 7.96
C VAL A 109 -4.20 -8.27 9.02
N GLU A 110 -3.34 -8.39 10.04
CA GLU A 110 -3.54 -9.34 11.16
C GLU A 110 -4.88 -9.11 11.87
N THR A 111 -5.28 -7.85 12.04
CA THR A 111 -6.58 -7.47 12.61
C THR A 111 -7.73 -7.93 11.72
N ALA A 112 -7.64 -7.70 10.40
CA ALA A 112 -8.66 -8.11 9.44
C ALA A 112 -8.80 -9.64 9.38
N LEU A 113 -7.68 -10.38 9.40
CA LEU A 113 -7.68 -11.85 9.46
C LEU A 113 -8.36 -12.37 10.72
N LYS A 114 -8.05 -11.79 11.90
CA LYS A 114 -8.70 -12.15 13.17
C LYS A 114 -10.19 -11.84 13.13
N LEU A 115 -10.57 -10.66 12.65
CA LEU A 115 -11.95 -10.22 12.53
C LEU A 115 -12.75 -11.14 11.60
N CYS A 116 -12.20 -11.49 10.44
CA CYS A 116 -12.81 -12.41 9.48
C CYS A 116 -13.01 -13.81 10.08
N ARG A 117 -12.00 -14.40 10.71
CA ARG A 117 -12.12 -15.70 11.40
C ARG A 117 -13.16 -15.64 12.50
N ARG A 118 -13.18 -14.56 13.30
CA ARG A 118 -14.16 -14.35 14.38
C ARG A 118 -15.58 -14.28 13.86
N TRP A 119 -15.82 -13.55 12.78
CA TRP A 119 -17.10 -13.51 12.08
C TRP A 119 -17.50 -14.91 11.59
N GLY A 120 -16.57 -15.64 10.99
CA GLY A 120 -16.79 -17.02 10.54
C GLY A 120 -17.30 -17.94 11.65
N TYR A 121 -16.74 -17.83 12.86
CA TYR A 121 -17.18 -18.62 14.01
C TYR A 121 -18.48 -18.11 14.63
N ARG A 122 -18.66 -16.80 14.74
CA ARG A 122 -19.75 -16.20 15.50
C ARG A 122 -21.03 -15.96 14.67
N ARG A 123 -20.88 -15.75 13.37
CA ARG A 123 -21.98 -15.42 12.44
C ARG A 123 -22.24 -16.51 11.42
N LYS A 124 -21.21 -16.96 10.72
CA LYS A 124 -21.35 -18.02 9.71
C LYS A 124 -21.54 -19.41 10.32
N GLY A 125 -21.06 -19.65 11.55
CA GLY A 125 -21.22 -20.92 12.26
C GLY A 125 -20.21 -22.00 11.89
N VAL A 126 -19.05 -21.62 11.37
CA VAL A 126 -17.93 -22.55 11.13
C VAL A 126 -17.44 -23.12 12.45
N ALA A 127 -17.11 -24.41 12.47
CA ALA A 127 -16.62 -25.09 13.66
C ALA A 127 -15.28 -24.47 14.15
N PRO A 128 -15.02 -24.48 15.48
CA PRO A 128 -13.78 -23.92 16.02
C PRO A 128 -12.54 -24.44 15.31
N GLU A 129 -11.58 -23.54 15.08
CA GLU A 129 -10.26 -23.77 14.44
C GLU A 129 -10.31 -24.20 12.96
N ARG A 130 -11.48 -24.22 12.33
CA ARG A 130 -11.64 -24.63 10.93
C ARG A 130 -11.68 -23.49 9.92
N ALA A 131 -11.91 -22.25 10.37
CA ALA A 131 -12.07 -21.11 9.47
C ALA A 131 -10.84 -20.93 8.54
N LYS A 132 -11.11 -20.86 7.23
CA LYS A 132 -10.12 -20.69 6.18
C LYS A 132 -10.33 -19.37 5.44
N ILE A 133 -9.24 -18.75 5.05
CA ILE A 133 -9.24 -17.53 4.24
C ILE A 133 -8.55 -17.83 2.91
N VAL A 134 -9.23 -17.51 1.82
CA VAL A 134 -8.68 -17.62 0.47
C VAL A 134 -7.81 -16.40 0.19
N VAL A 135 -6.62 -16.60 -0.38
CA VAL A 135 -5.66 -15.55 -0.74
C VAL A 135 -5.08 -15.80 -2.11
N CYS A 136 -4.65 -14.75 -2.80
CA CYS A 136 -4.01 -14.89 -4.10
C CYS A 136 -2.53 -15.23 -3.99
N SER A 137 -1.98 -15.95 -4.98
CA SER A 137 -0.54 -16.09 -5.16
C SER A 137 0.09 -14.73 -5.47
N GLU A 138 1.40 -14.59 -5.25
CA GLU A 138 2.18 -13.36 -5.49
C GLU A 138 1.69 -12.16 -4.66
N ASN A 139 0.93 -12.40 -3.59
CA ASN A 139 0.44 -11.36 -2.70
C ASN A 139 1.56 -10.76 -1.84
N PHE A 140 1.33 -9.52 -1.40
CA PHE A 140 2.13 -8.88 -0.36
C PHE A 140 1.24 -8.16 0.66
N HIS A 141 1.09 -8.75 1.84
CA HIS A 141 0.30 -8.19 2.94
C HIS A 141 1.13 -7.80 4.17
N GLY A 142 2.45 -7.95 4.10
CA GLY A 142 3.38 -7.67 5.19
C GLY A 142 4.34 -8.83 5.47
N ARG A 143 4.99 -8.82 6.66
CA ARG A 143 6.07 -9.76 6.97
C ARG A 143 5.98 -10.40 8.36
N THR A 144 4.81 -10.41 9.01
CA THR A 144 4.58 -11.16 10.23
C THR A 144 4.44 -12.65 9.94
N ILE A 145 4.59 -13.52 10.95
CA ILE A 145 4.53 -14.98 10.80
C ILE A 145 3.22 -15.43 10.14
N THR A 146 2.06 -14.88 10.57
CA THR A 146 0.78 -15.23 9.94
C THR A 146 0.73 -14.78 8.49
N ILE A 147 1.19 -13.56 8.20
CA ILE A 147 1.14 -12.99 6.85
C ILE A 147 2.04 -13.77 5.89
N ILE A 148 3.26 -14.09 6.28
CA ILE A 148 4.16 -14.89 5.42
C ILE A 148 3.65 -16.31 5.19
N SER A 149 2.79 -16.83 6.07
CA SER A 149 2.11 -18.11 5.87
C SER A 149 1.18 -18.10 4.64
N MET A 150 0.72 -16.93 4.21
CA MET A 150 -0.08 -16.71 3.00
C MET A 150 0.78 -16.49 1.76
N SER A 151 2.06 -16.15 1.90
CA SER A 151 2.94 -15.80 0.79
C SER A 151 3.26 -17.01 -0.11
N THR A 152 3.52 -16.74 -1.38
CA THR A 152 4.13 -17.69 -2.34
C THR A 152 5.54 -17.27 -2.76
N ASP A 153 6.04 -16.13 -2.25
CA ASP A 153 7.40 -15.67 -2.47
C ASP A 153 8.37 -16.34 -1.49
N PRO A 154 9.27 -17.24 -1.95
CA PRO A 154 10.22 -17.93 -1.09
C PRO A 154 11.10 -16.99 -0.28
N SER A 155 11.45 -15.82 -0.81
CA SER A 155 12.27 -14.83 -0.09
C SER A 155 11.55 -14.26 1.15
N SER A 156 10.23 -14.37 1.19
CA SER A 156 9.40 -13.89 2.29
C SER A 156 9.15 -14.93 3.36
N TYR A 157 9.05 -16.23 3.00
CA TYR A 157 8.62 -17.25 3.96
C TYR A 157 9.63 -18.36 4.24
N ALA A 158 10.63 -18.60 3.36
CA ALA A 158 11.57 -19.71 3.57
C ALA A 158 12.30 -19.58 4.91
N ASP A 159 12.40 -20.70 5.62
CA ASP A 159 13.10 -20.85 6.90
C ASP A 159 12.52 -20.05 8.10
N PHE A 160 11.31 -19.49 7.97
CA PHE A 160 10.61 -18.77 9.04
C PHE A 160 9.44 -19.56 9.66
N GLY A 161 9.28 -20.86 9.32
CA GLY A 161 8.24 -21.71 9.91
C GLY A 161 8.47 -22.00 11.41
N PRO A 162 7.46 -22.59 12.12
CA PRO A 162 6.22 -23.16 11.61
C PRO A 162 5.19 -22.08 11.18
N TYR A 163 4.40 -22.41 10.17
CA TYR A 163 3.45 -21.46 9.56
C TYR A 163 2.06 -21.55 10.17
N THR A 164 1.35 -20.43 10.18
CA THR A 164 -0.05 -20.35 10.61
C THR A 164 -0.95 -21.06 9.58
N PRO A 165 -1.80 -22.03 10.00
CA PRO A 165 -2.70 -22.74 9.11
C PRO A 165 -3.96 -21.93 8.76
N GLY A 166 -4.77 -22.47 7.83
CA GLY A 166 -6.09 -21.95 7.49
C GLY A 166 -6.06 -20.95 6.31
N PHE A 167 -5.13 -21.11 5.38
CA PHE A 167 -5.08 -20.34 4.14
C PHE A 167 -5.19 -21.25 2.92
N ILE A 168 -6.04 -20.84 1.94
CA ILE A 168 -6.17 -21.47 0.63
C ILE A 168 -5.57 -20.49 -0.39
N LYS A 169 -4.49 -20.89 -1.08
CA LYS A 169 -3.80 -20.06 -2.06
C LYS A 169 -4.32 -20.36 -3.46
N ILE A 170 -4.73 -19.34 -4.20
CA ILE A 170 -5.22 -19.45 -5.58
C ILE A 170 -4.44 -18.52 -6.52
N PRO A 171 -4.39 -18.77 -7.82
CA PRO A 171 -3.85 -17.81 -8.78
C PRO A 171 -4.61 -16.47 -8.74
N TYR A 172 -3.87 -15.36 -8.83
CA TYR A 172 -4.47 -14.04 -9.00
C TYR A 172 -5.14 -13.92 -10.39
N ASN A 173 -6.18 -13.09 -10.49
CA ASN A 173 -6.94 -12.89 -11.74
C ASN A 173 -7.59 -14.18 -12.28
N ASN A 174 -8.05 -15.06 -11.38
CA ASN A 174 -8.68 -16.34 -11.74
C ASN A 174 -9.96 -16.58 -10.92
N VAL A 175 -11.11 -16.20 -11.47
CA VAL A 175 -12.43 -16.35 -10.83
C VAL A 175 -12.80 -17.82 -10.62
N ASP A 176 -12.45 -18.71 -11.58
CA ASP A 176 -12.77 -20.13 -11.48
C ASP A 176 -12.03 -20.80 -10.33
N ALA A 177 -10.77 -20.41 -10.10
CA ALA A 177 -10.00 -20.89 -8.94
C ALA A 177 -10.63 -20.44 -7.62
N LEU A 178 -11.16 -19.21 -7.55
CA LEU A 178 -11.92 -18.75 -6.40
C LEU A 178 -13.22 -19.55 -6.23
N ALA A 179 -13.97 -19.79 -7.31
CA ALA A 179 -15.18 -20.57 -7.29
C ALA A 179 -14.94 -21.98 -6.74
N GLU A 180 -13.85 -22.62 -7.10
CA GLU A 180 -13.45 -23.93 -6.58
C GLU A 180 -13.09 -23.87 -5.11
N ALA A 181 -12.28 -22.88 -4.69
CA ALA A 181 -11.87 -22.68 -3.30
C ALA A 181 -13.07 -22.43 -2.37
N LEU A 182 -14.10 -21.70 -2.86
CA LEU A 182 -15.32 -21.39 -2.11
C LEU A 182 -16.34 -22.55 -2.04
N LYS A 183 -16.03 -23.72 -2.59
CA LYS A 183 -16.78 -24.96 -2.30
C LYS A 183 -16.46 -25.50 -0.90
N ASP A 184 -15.33 -25.09 -0.33
CA ASP A 184 -14.98 -25.45 1.05
C ASP A 184 -15.92 -24.70 2.02
N PRO A 185 -16.73 -25.42 2.83
CA PRO A 185 -17.69 -24.81 3.73
C PRO A 185 -17.03 -24.01 4.86
N ASP A 186 -15.77 -24.26 5.13
CA ASP A 186 -14.96 -23.56 6.14
C ASP A 186 -14.32 -22.26 5.62
N ALA A 187 -14.48 -21.92 4.33
CA ALA A 187 -14.03 -20.66 3.78
C ALA A 187 -14.87 -19.51 4.33
N VAL A 188 -14.23 -18.55 5.00
CA VAL A 188 -14.89 -17.42 5.68
C VAL A 188 -14.56 -16.06 5.05
N GLY A 189 -13.47 -15.95 4.30
CA GLY A 189 -13.06 -14.72 3.65
C GLY A 189 -12.19 -14.94 2.41
N PHE A 190 -12.20 -13.95 1.54
CA PHE A 190 -11.26 -13.80 0.43
C PHE A 190 -10.51 -12.49 0.61
N LEU A 191 -9.21 -12.56 0.86
CA LEU A 191 -8.33 -11.40 1.00
C LEU A 191 -7.58 -11.16 -0.32
N VAL A 192 -7.70 -9.96 -0.85
CA VAL A 192 -7.12 -9.59 -2.15
C VAL A 192 -6.59 -8.16 -2.15
N GLU A 193 -5.45 -7.96 -2.82
CA GLU A 193 -5.02 -6.63 -3.26
C GLU A 193 -5.76 -6.31 -4.56
N PRO A 194 -6.49 -5.19 -4.69
CA PRO A 194 -7.16 -4.83 -5.96
C PRO A 194 -6.18 -4.69 -7.14
N ILE A 195 -4.96 -4.27 -6.86
CA ILE A 195 -3.81 -4.34 -7.78
C ILE A 195 -2.64 -4.85 -6.95
N GLN A 196 -2.00 -5.93 -7.37
CA GLN A 196 -0.83 -6.45 -6.68
C GLN A 196 0.37 -5.54 -6.89
N GLY A 197 0.73 -4.78 -5.86
CA GLY A 197 1.78 -3.76 -5.96
C GLY A 197 3.18 -4.34 -5.99
N GLU A 198 3.53 -5.18 -5.01
CA GLU A 198 4.87 -5.76 -4.86
C GLU A 198 5.18 -6.81 -5.92
N ALA A 199 4.19 -7.49 -6.49
CA ALA A 199 4.34 -8.35 -7.66
C ALA A 199 4.70 -7.57 -8.95
N GLY A 200 4.86 -6.25 -8.85
CA GLY A 200 5.23 -5.38 -9.97
C GLY A 200 4.04 -4.71 -10.64
N VAL A 201 3.09 -4.23 -9.87
CA VAL A 201 1.87 -3.53 -10.32
C VAL A 201 1.05 -4.38 -11.29
N VAL A 202 0.61 -5.56 -10.82
CA VAL A 202 -0.24 -6.45 -11.60
C VAL A 202 -1.69 -5.99 -11.50
N VAL A 203 -2.17 -5.36 -12.57
CA VAL A 203 -3.56 -4.93 -12.71
C VAL A 203 -4.38 -6.12 -13.23
N PRO A 204 -5.48 -6.51 -12.57
CA PRO A 204 -6.31 -7.61 -13.03
C PRO A 204 -7.15 -7.20 -14.26
N ASP A 205 -7.76 -8.17 -14.91
CA ASP A 205 -8.70 -7.91 -16.00
C ASP A 205 -9.95 -7.18 -15.47
N ASP A 206 -10.55 -6.35 -16.30
CA ASP A 206 -11.77 -5.63 -15.95
C ASP A 206 -12.90 -6.62 -15.61
N GLY A 207 -13.61 -6.36 -14.52
CA GLY A 207 -14.66 -7.22 -14.00
C GLY A 207 -14.19 -8.34 -13.06
N TYR A 208 -12.88 -8.58 -12.91
CA TYR A 208 -12.35 -9.62 -12.02
C TYR A 208 -12.77 -9.43 -10.57
N LEU A 209 -12.54 -8.23 -10.01
CA LEU A 209 -12.87 -7.96 -8.63
C LEU A 209 -14.38 -8.02 -8.38
N ARG A 210 -15.19 -7.50 -9.33
CA ARG A 210 -16.66 -7.58 -9.27
C ARG A 210 -17.13 -9.03 -9.23
N ALA A 211 -16.62 -9.87 -10.13
CA ALA A 211 -16.98 -11.29 -10.17
C ALA A 211 -16.58 -12.01 -8.86
N CYS A 212 -15.40 -11.71 -8.31
CA CYS A 212 -14.96 -12.23 -7.02
C CYS A 212 -15.86 -11.78 -5.86
N TYR A 213 -16.23 -10.50 -5.84
CA TYR A 213 -17.12 -9.93 -4.84
C TYR A 213 -18.50 -10.60 -4.86
N ASP A 214 -19.12 -10.68 -6.03
CA ASP A 214 -20.44 -11.29 -6.20
C ASP A 214 -20.42 -12.78 -5.81
N LEU A 215 -19.36 -13.49 -6.16
CA LEU A 215 -19.17 -14.90 -5.80
C LEU A 215 -19.00 -15.09 -4.29
N CYS A 216 -18.23 -14.23 -3.62
CA CYS A 216 -18.07 -14.25 -2.17
C CYS A 216 -19.42 -14.08 -1.47
N HIS A 217 -20.23 -13.10 -1.88
CA HIS A 217 -21.54 -12.85 -1.31
C HIS A 217 -22.52 -14.01 -1.56
N GLN A 218 -22.52 -14.62 -2.76
CA GLN A 218 -23.32 -15.81 -3.05
C GLN A 218 -22.98 -17.00 -2.14
N LYS A 219 -21.73 -17.08 -1.67
CA LYS A 219 -21.22 -18.15 -0.79
C LYS A 219 -21.19 -17.78 0.69
N ASN A 220 -21.71 -16.62 1.07
CA ASN A 220 -21.63 -16.08 2.43
C ASN A 220 -20.17 -16.08 2.94
N VAL A 221 -19.26 -15.47 2.17
CA VAL A 221 -17.83 -15.31 2.44
C VAL A 221 -17.51 -13.83 2.39
N LEU A 222 -16.75 -13.30 3.33
CA LEU A 222 -16.39 -11.89 3.36
C LEU A 222 -15.37 -11.54 2.27
N PHE A 223 -15.63 -10.47 1.52
CA PHE A 223 -14.67 -9.87 0.59
C PHE A 223 -13.82 -8.84 1.35
N ILE A 224 -12.52 -9.10 1.44
CA ILE A 224 -11.56 -8.28 2.19
C ILE A 224 -10.60 -7.63 1.21
N ALA A 225 -10.65 -6.30 1.09
CA ALA A 225 -9.74 -5.55 0.23
C ALA A 225 -8.56 -5.00 1.02
N ASP A 226 -7.36 -5.40 0.64
CA ASP A 226 -6.12 -4.75 1.08
C ASP A 226 -5.83 -3.56 0.16
N GLU A 227 -6.33 -2.40 0.55
CA GLU A 227 -6.13 -1.12 -0.13
C GLU A 227 -4.99 -0.29 0.52
N ILE A 228 -4.10 -0.92 1.25
CA ILE A 228 -2.97 -0.24 1.92
C ILE A 228 -2.11 0.51 0.90
N GLN A 229 -1.86 -0.09 -0.28
CA GLN A 229 -1.06 0.54 -1.33
C GLN A 229 -1.91 1.23 -2.39
N THR A 230 -3.06 0.68 -2.72
CA THR A 230 -3.91 1.11 -3.84
C THR A 230 -4.88 2.23 -3.46
N GLY A 231 -5.25 2.31 -2.19
CA GLY A 231 -6.23 3.27 -1.68
C GLY A 231 -5.73 4.71 -1.56
N ILE A 232 -6.61 5.56 -1.10
CA ILE A 232 -6.37 6.98 -0.76
C ILE A 232 -5.81 7.74 -1.99
N GLY A 233 -6.48 7.57 -3.15
CA GLY A 233 -6.22 8.33 -4.36
C GLY A 233 -5.14 7.76 -5.28
N ARG A 234 -4.32 6.81 -4.83
CA ARG A 234 -3.15 6.30 -5.56
C ARG A 234 -3.46 5.84 -6.99
N THR A 235 -4.57 5.17 -7.19
CA THR A 235 -4.96 4.59 -8.48
C THR A 235 -5.80 5.52 -9.36
N GLY A 236 -6.09 6.74 -8.90
CA GLY A 236 -6.95 7.69 -9.63
C GLY A 236 -8.42 7.66 -9.20
N LYS A 237 -8.76 6.82 -8.24
CA LYS A 237 -10.00 6.79 -7.47
C LYS A 237 -9.66 6.82 -5.99
N LEU A 238 -10.63 7.12 -5.12
CA LEU A 238 -10.40 7.10 -3.67
C LEU A 238 -9.94 5.72 -3.22
N LEU A 239 -10.62 4.67 -3.68
CA LEU A 239 -10.25 3.26 -3.54
C LEU A 239 -10.12 2.61 -4.93
N ALA A 240 -9.26 1.62 -5.08
CA ALA A 240 -9.18 0.88 -6.35
C ALA A 240 -10.46 0.06 -6.59
N CYS A 241 -11.13 -0.41 -5.56
CA CYS A 241 -12.43 -1.08 -5.63
C CYS A 241 -13.53 -0.22 -6.26
N ASP A 242 -13.41 1.12 -6.24
CA ASP A 242 -14.38 2.05 -6.83
C ASP A 242 -14.45 1.93 -8.36
N TYR A 243 -13.42 1.40 -9.03
CA TYR A 243 -13.44 1.17 -10.47
C TYR A 243 -14.54 0.20 -10.89
N GLU A 244 -14.83 -0.76 -10.04
CA GLU A 244 -15.85 -1.78 -10.29
C GLU A 244 -17.10 -1.62 -9.40
N GLY A 245 -17.22 -0.48 -8.70
CA GLY A 245 -18.36 -0.19 -7.82
C GLY A 245 -18.49 -1.16 -6.66
N ILE A 246 -17.39 -1.67 -6.14
CA ILE A 246 -17.35 -2.62 -5.03
C ILE A 246 -17.15 -1.85 -3.72
N ARG A 247 -17.93 -2.20 -2.71
CA ARG A 247 -17.71 -1.84 -1.31
C ARG A 247 -17.32 -3.11 -0.54
N PRO A 248 -16.02 -3.29 -0.21
CA PRO A 248 -15.56 -4.46 0.54
C PRO A 248 -16.30 -4.64 1.88
N ASP A 249 -16.47 -5.88 2.34
CA ASP A 249 -17.00 -6.17 3.68
C ASP A 249 -16.00 -5.76 4.76
N ILE A 250 -14.71 -5.94 4.47
CA ILE A 250 -13.61 -5.45 5.29
C ILE A 250 -12.65 -4.67 4.38
N LEU A 251 -12.43 -3.40 4.70
CA LEU A 251 -11.47 -2.53 4.03
C LEU A 251 -10.24 -2.32 4.92
N ILE A 252 -9.05 -2.52 4.36
CA ILE A 252 -7.78 -2.30 5.06
C ILE A 252 -7.07 -1.10 4.44
N LEU A 253 -6.74 -0.09 5.25
CA LEU A 253 -6.00 1.10 4.84
C LEU A 253 -4.73 1.29 5.67
N GLY A 254 -3.73 1.92 5.05
CA GLY A 254 -2.46 2.26 5.69
C GLY A 254 -1.66 3.24 4.82
N LYS A 255 -0.35 3.14 4.83
CA LYS A 255 0.56 3.97 3.99
C LYS A 255 0.12 5.44 3.92
N ALA A 256 -0.53 5.86 2.82
CA ALA A 256 -0.96 7.24 2.59
C ALA A 256 -1.91 7.81 3.67
N LEU A 257 -2.54 6.96 4.49
CA LEU A 257 -3.33 7.39 5.65
C LEU A 257 -2.47 8.17 6.67
N SER A 258 -1.16 7.94 6.67
CA SER A 258 -0.19 8.61 7.53
C SER A 258 0.25 9.99 7.05
N GLY A 259 -0.06 10.36 5.80
CA GLY A 259 0.53 11.54 5.17
C GLY A 259 2.08 11.52 5.13
N GLY A 260 2.68 10.35 5.33
CA GLY A 260 4.14 10.15 5.31
C GLY A 260 4.90 10.59 6.57
N VAL A 261 4.20 10.96 7.66
CA VAL A 261 4.88 11.52 8.86
C VAL A 261 4.85 10.61 10.08
N SER A 262 3.86 9.70 10.19
CA SER A 262 3.76 8.78 11.33
C SER A 262 3.00 7.53 10.92
N PRO A 263 3.44 6.31 11.31
CA PRO A 263 2.71 5.11 10.95
C PRO A 263 1.27 5.14 11.46
N VAL A 264 0.31 4.94 10.56
CA VAL A 264 -1.09 4.76 10.88
C VAL A 264 -1.76 3.83 9.87
N SER A 265 -2.61 2.96 10.37
CA SER A 265 -3.45 2.07 9.57
C SER A 265 -4.80 1.88 10.23
N ALA A 266 -5.74 1.32 9.50
CA ALA A 266 -7.10 1.09 9.99
C ALA A 266 -7.77 -0.07 9.26
N VAL A 267 -8.67 -0.76 9.98
CA VAL A 267 -9.58 -1.74 9.44
C VAL A 267 -11.01 -1.20 9.58
N PHE A 268 -11.75 -1.19 8.49
CA PHE A 268 -13.14 -0.73 8.44
C PHE A 268 -14.06 -1.90 8.17
N ALA A 269 -15.18 -1.95 8.85
CA ALA A 269 -16.27 -2.87 8.59
C ALA A 269 -17.57 -2.34 9.22
N ASP A 270 -18.71 -2.92 8.83
CA ASP A 270 -19.99 -2.60 9.45
C ASP A 270 -20.17 -3.32 10.80
N ASP A 271 -21.17 -2.90 11.56
CA ASP A 271 -21.46 -3.36 12.90
C ASP A 271 -21.54 -4.89 13.01
N GLU A 272 -22.16 -5.55 12.04
CA GLU A 272 -22.32 -7.02 12.03
C GLU A 272 -20.99 -7.77 12.09
N ILE A 273 -19.97 -7.21 11.46
CA ILE A 273 -18.62 -7.79 11.43
C ILE A 273 -17.80 -7.26 12.61
N MET A 274 -17.70 -5.93 12.74
CA MET A 274 -16.80 -5.29 13.70
C MET A 274 -17.14 -5.63 15.15
N LEU A 275 -18.43 -5.67 15.51
CA LEU A 275 -18.89 -5.96 16.86
C LEU A 275 -18.85 -7.45 17.25
N THR A 276 -18.24 -8.29 16.43
CA THR A 276 -17.90 -9.66 16.85
C THR A 276 -16.71 -9.70 17.82
N ILE A 277 -15.90 -8.64 17.87
CA ILE A 277 -14.79 -8.46 18.84
C ILE A 277 -15.36 -7.75 20.08
N ALA A 278 -15.17 -8.35 21.24
CA ALA A 278 -15.57 -7.78 22.53
C ALA A 278 -14.40 -7.05 23.22
N PRO A 279 -14.68 -6.20 24.22
CA PRO A 279 -13.64 -5.52 24.99
C PRO A 279 -12.60 -6.50 25.56
N GLY A 280 -11.31 -6.17 25.39
CA GLY A 280 -10.18 -6.96 25.87
C GLY A 280 -9.69 -8.07 24.92
N GLU A 281 -10.39 -8.35 23.82
CA GLU A 281 -10.04 -9.44 22.89
C GLU A 281 -9.06 -9.03 21.78
N HIS A 282 -8.94 -7.73 21.51
CA HIS A 282 -8.00 -7.19 20.53
C HIS A 282 -7.64 -5.73 20.87
N GLY A 283 -6.43 -5.31 20.53
CA GLY A 283 -5.99 -3.94 20.77
C GLY A 283 -4.54 -3.69 20.38
N SER A 284 -4.11 -2.46 20.56
CA SER A 284 -2.75 -1.98 20.33
C SER A 284 -2.46 -0.84 21.32
N THR A 285 -1.22 -0.75 21.78
CA THR A 285 -0.80 0.36 22.64
C THR A 285 -0.87 1.70 21.90
N TYR A 286 -0.44 1.73 20.64
CA TYR A 286 -0.36 2.96 19.84
C TYR A 286 -1.51 3.13 18.84
N GLY A 287 -2.27 2.08 18.52
CA GLY A 287 -3.38 2.15 17.58
C GLY A 287 -4.45 3.16 18.02
N GLY A 288 -4.68 4.20 17.23
CA GLY A 288 -5.61 5.29 17.54
C GLY A 288 -5.07 6.30 18.54
N ASN A 289 -3.74 6.45 18.65
CA ASN A 289 -3.17 7.53 19.46
C ASN A 289 -3.54 8.92 18.89
N PRO A 290 -3.58 9.95 19.74
CA PRO A 290 -4.01 11.30 19.34
C PRO A 290 -3.22 11.88 18.17
N LEU A 291 -1.91 11.64 18.14
CA LEU A 291 -1.03 12.15 17.08
C LEU A 291 -1.39 11.55 15.72
N ALA A 292 -1.51 10.22 15.65
CA ALA A 292 -1.90 9.49 14.44
C ALA A 292 -3.31 9.87 13.97
N ALA A 293 -4.27 10.03 14.90
CA ALA A 293 -5.63 10.45 14.62
C ALA A 293 -5.67 11.83 13.94
N LYS A 294 -4.97 12.82 14.50
CA LYS A 294 -4.92 14.19 13.96
C LYS A 294 -4.26 14.23 12.58
N VAL A 295 -3.16 13.50 12.42
CA VAL A 295 -2.44 13.39 11.16
C VAL A 295 -3.29 12.72 10.07
N ALA A 296 -3.99 11.62 10.38
CA ALA A 296 -4.81 10.91 9.42
C ALA A 296 -5.98 11.77 8.90
N ILE A 297 -6.63 12.54 9.77
CA ILE A 297 -7.65 13.51 9.35
C ILE A 297 -7.05 14.50 8.35
N ALA A 298 -5.93 15.14 8.70
CA ALA A 298 -5.29 16.11 7.83
C ALA A 298 -4.83 15.50 6.50
N ALA A 299 -4.33 14.26 6.51
CA ALA A 299 -3.91 13.54 5.31
C ALA A 299 -5.08 13.26 4.34
N LEU A 300 -6.22 12.85 4.86
CA LEU A 300 -7.43 12.60 4.05
C LEU A 300 -8.05 13.90 3.54
N GLU A 301 -8.05 14.95 4.36
CA GLU A 301 -8.50 16.28 3.92
C GLU A 301 -7.65 16.81 2.77
N VAL A 302 -6.31 16.63 2.80
CA VAL A 302 -5.44 17.02 1.68
C VAL A 302 -5.82 16.26 0.41
N VAL A 303 -6.03 14.95 0.48
CA VAL A 303 -6.43 14.16 -0.70
C VAL A 303 -7.74 14.66 -1.30
N ARG A 304 -8.73 14.98 -0.45
CA ARG A 304 -10.02 15.50 -0.88
C ARG A 304 -9.94 16.92 -1.43
N ASP A 305 -9.37 17.83 -0.64
CA ASP A 305 -9.42 19.28 -0.88
C ASP A 305 -8.51 19.69 -2.06
N GLU A 306 -7.42 18.95 -2.29
CA GLU A 306 -6.50 19.18 -3.41
C GLU A 306 -6.78 18.28 -4.62
N HIS A 307 -7.89 17.53 -4.60
CA HIS A 307 -8.33 16.66 -5.71
C HIS A 307 -7.24 15.68 -6.19
N LEU A 308 -6.52 15.07 -5.24
CA LEU A 308 -5.35 14.26 -5.57
C LEU A 308 -5.69 12.96 -6.32
N SER A 309 -6.91 12.42 -6.15
CA SER A 309 -7.35 11.26 -6.93
C SER A 309 -7.49 11.59 -8.40
N GLU A 310 -8.11 12.71 -8.72
CA GLU A 310 -8.30 13.19 -10.10
C GLU A 310 -6.96 13.54 -10.74
N ASN A 311 -6.06 14.17 -9.98
CA ASN A 311 -4.72 14.44 -10.46
C ASN A 311 -3.94 13.15 -10.73
N ALA A 312 -4.04 12.15 -9.85
CA ALA A 312 -3.41 10.85 -10.03
C ALA A 312 -3.93 10.14 -11.29
N PHE A 313 -5.23 10.23 -11.57
CA PHE A 313 -5.79 9.70 -12.81
C PHE A 313 -5.18 10.38 -14.03
N LYS A 314 -5.25 11.72 -14.10
CA LYS A 314 -4.76 12.51 -15.23
C LYS A 314 -3.25 12.29 -15.47
N MET A 315 -2.45 12.38 -14.42
CA MET A 315 -1.00 12.23 -14.51
C MET A 315 -0.58 10.79 -14.83
N GLY A 316 -1.37 9.80 -14.38
CA GLY A 316 -1.13 8.41 -14.70
C GLY A 316 -1.38 8.08 -16.18
N GLU A 317 -2.45 8.62 -16.78
CA GLU A 317 -2.70 8.49 -18.22
C GLU A 317 -1.58 9.16 -19.03
N LEU A 318 -1.18 10.37 -18.65
CA LEU A 318 -0.07 11.08 -19.27
C LEU A 318 1.23 10.26 -19.21
N PHE A 319 1.58 9.76 -18.01
CA PHE A 319 2.79 8.98 -17.82
C PHE A 319 2.80 7.73 -18.72
N ARG A 320 1.74 6.91 -18.68
CA ARG A 320 1.69 5.68 -19.49
C ARG A 320 1.72 5.97 -20.97
N GLY A 321 0.94 6.95 -21.44
CA GLY A 321 0.94 7.33 -22.86
C GLY A 321 2.30 7.79 -23.38
N GLU A 322 3.03 8.58 -22.58
CA GLU A 322 4.39 9.03 -22.95
C GLU A 322 5.41 7.87 -22.85
N MET A 323 5.31 7.02 -21.86
CA MET A 323 6.19 5.85 -21.72
C MET A 323 6.03 4.86 -22.88
N GLU A 324 4.81 4.63 -23.37
CA GLU A 324 4.52 3.77 -24.53
C GLU A 324 5.10 4.32 -25.85
N ARG A 325 5.34 5.65 -25.91
CA ARG A 325 6.00 6.29 -27.08
C ARG A 325 7.52 6.14 -27.07
N ILE A 326 8.11 5.72 -25.94
CA ILE A 326 9.54 5.47 -25.88
C ILE A 326 9.88 4.20 -26.65
N ASN A 327 10.46 4.37 -27.83
CA ASN A 327 10.91 3.25 -28.64
C ASN A 327 12.25 2.72 -28.12
N ASN A 328 12.21 1.84 -27.10
CA ASN A 328 13.40 1.18 -26.57
C ASN A 328 13.16 -0.31 -26.41
N PRO A 329 14.05 -1.19 -26.93
CA PRO A 329 13.86 -2.64 -26.90
C PRO A 329 13.84 -3.26 -25.51
N MET A 330 14.38 -2.58 -24.51
CA MET A 330 14.28 -3.04 -23.11
C MET A 330 12.88 -2.84 -22.50
N ILE A 331 12.06 -1.94 -23.02
CA ILE A 331 10.70 -1.72 -22.53
C ILE A 331 9.77 -2.75 -23.15
N LYS A 332 9.29 -3.70 -22.38
CA LYS A 332 8.37 -4.76 -22.86
C LYS A 332 6.91 -4.42 -22.63
N LYS A 333 6.61 -3.80 -21.50
CA LYS A 333 5.24 -3.46 -21.12
C LYS A 333 5.21 -2.30 -20.15
N VAL A 334 4.30 -1.37 -20.37
CA VAL A 334 3.91 -0.33 -19.40
C VAL A 334 2.56 -0.74 -18.85
N ARG A 335 2.37 -0.68 -17.53
CA ARG A 335 1.10 -1.03 -16.87
C ARG A 335 0.88 -0.22 -15.60
N GLY A 336 -0.38 -0.08 -15.20
CA GLY A 336 -0.75 0.62 -13.98
C GLY A 336 -2.15 1.23 -14.03
N LYS A 337 -2.56 1.83 -12.92
CA LYS A 337 -3.75 2.71 -12.81
C LYS A 337 -3.40 3.93 -11.96
N GLY A 338 -3.85 5.12 -12.37
CA GLY A 338 -3.46 6.37 -11.73
C GLY A 338 -1.92 6.50 -11.66
N LEU A 339 -1.41 6.86 -10.51
CA LEU A 339 0.04 6.97 -10.24
C LEU A 339 0.63 5.74 -9.53
N LEU A 340 0.05 4.57 -9.75
CA LEU A 340 0.64 3.26 -9.45
C LEU A 340 1.03 2.61 -10.77
N ASN A 341 2.28 2.78 -11.21
CA ASN A 341 2.75 2.34 -12.52
C ASN A 341 4.00 1.46 -12.42
N ALA A 342 4.18 0.61 -13.40
CA ALA A 342 5.38 -0.18 -13.62
C ALA A 342 5.76 -0.26 -15.09
N VAL A 343 7.07 -0.31 -15.33
CA VAL A 343 7.68 -0.64 -16.61
C VAL A 343 8.35 -2.00 -16.47
N VAL A 344 7.85 -2.97 -17.20
CA VAL A 344 8.48 -4.30 -17.32
C VAL A 344 9.60 -4.18 -18.33
N THR A 345 10.81 -4.53 -17.93
CA THR A 345 11.99 -4.47 -18.77
C THR A 345 12.48 -5.88 -19.11
N GLU A 346 13.21 -6.00 -20.21
CA GLU A 346 13.96 -7.22 -20.56
C GLU A 346 15.44 -6.91 -20.43
N PRO A 347 16.21 -7.73 -19.69
CA PRO A 347 17.67 -7.57 -19.62
C PRO A 347 18.29 -7.59 -21.02
N LYS A 348 19.23 -6.68 -21.28
CA LYS A 348 19.93 -6.57 -22.53
C LYS A 348 21.42 -6.32 -22.26
N ASP A 349 22.30 -7.02 -22.94
CA ASP A 349 23.76 -6.89 -22.81
C ASP A 349 24.26 -6.93 -21.35
N GLY A 350 23.63 -7.77 -20.52
CA GLY A 350 23.93 -7.90 -19.09
C GLY A 350 23.40 -6.76 -18.21
N LYS A 351 22.64 -5.80 -18.78
CA LYS A 351 21.99 -4.70 -18.04
C LYS A 351 20.60 -5.10 -17.60
N THR A 352 20.27 -4.75 -16.36
CA THR A 352 19.02 -5.07 -15.67
C THR A 352 18.24 -3.82 -15.28
N ALA A 353 17.06 -3.99 -14.69
CA ALA A 353 16.30 -2.88 -14.10
C ALA A 353 17.10 -2.13 -13.02
N TRP A 354 18.02 -2.80 -12.31
CA TRP A 354 18.90 -2.17 -11.34
C TRP A 354 19.84 -1.16 -11.99
N ASP A 355 20.49 -1.53 -13.10
CA ASP A 355 21.39 -0.61 -13.83
C ASP A 355 20.64 0.63 -14.33
N ILE A 356 19.39 0.44 -14.79
CA ILE A 356 18.53 1.56 -15.22
C ILE A 356 18.22 2.47 -14.02
N CYS A 357 17.88 1.90 -12.84
CA CYS A 357 17.62 2.70 -11.65
C CYS A 357 18.85 3.46 -11.15
N LEU A 358 20.04 2.89 -11.26
CA LEU A 358 21.30 3.61 -11.01
C LEU A 358 21.49 4.79 -11.98
N ALA A 359 21.23 4.58 -13.26
CA ALA A 359 21.34 5.65 -14.26
C ALA A 359 20.26 6.74 -14.07
N LEU A 360 19.04 6.37 -13.70
CA LEU A 360 17.98 7.32 -13.32
C LEU A 360 18.42 8.20 -12.15
N LYS A 361 19.02 7.59 -11.11
CA LYS A 361 19.57 8.32 -9.96
C LYS A 361 20.62 9.34 -10.40
N GLU A 362 21.53 8.94 -11.28
CA GLU A 362 22.54 9.89 -11.80
C GLU A 362 21.88 11.06 -12.57
N ASN A 363 20.77 10.84 -13.23
CA ASN A 363 20.03 11.85 -13.99
C ASN A 363 19.01 12.63 -13.15
N GLY A 364 18.92 12.41 -11.81
CA GLY A 364 18.07 13.21 -10.92
C GLY A 364 16.66 12.65 -10.68
N LEU A 365 16.45 11.33 -10.85
CA LEU A 365 15.20 10.65 -10.52
C LEU A 365 15.52 9.35 -9.76
N ILE A 366 14.86 9.13 -8.62
CA ILE A 366 14.98 7.89 -7.87
C ILE A 366 13.74 7.03 -8.05
N ALA A 367 13.96 5.81 -8.51
CA ALA A 367 12.98 4.73 -8.60
C ALA A 367 13.67 3.42 -8.17
N LYS A 368 12.92 2.39 -7.88
CA LYS A 368 13.48 1.11 -7.42
C LYS A 368 12.93 -0.05 -8.23
N PRO A 369 13.77 -1.03 -8.62
CA PRO A 369 13.27 -2.25 -9.23
C PRO A 369 12.53 -3.11 -8.21
N THR A 370 11.52 -3.81 -8.70
CA THR A 370 10.83 -4.93 -8.05
C THR A 370 11.12 -6.15 -8.89
N HIS A 371 11.61 -7.20 -8.27
CA HIS A 371 12.26 -8.29 -9.02
C HIS A 371 13.38 -7.74 -9.92
N ASP A 372 14.01 -8.56 -10.74
CA ASP A 372 15.17 -8.14 -11.53
C ASP A 372 14.83 -7.34 -12.79
N HIS A 373 13.55 -7.25 -13.14
CA HIS A 373 13.11 -6.79 -14.46
C HIS A 373 11.91 -5.82 -14.45
N ILE A 374 11.46 -5.34 -13.30
CA ILE A 374 10.33 -4.42 -13.22
C ILE A 374 10.75 -3.17 -12.46
N ILE A 375 10.53 -1.99 -13.03
CA ILE A 375 10.75 -0.71 -12.35
C ILE A 375 9.39 -0.12 -12.01
N ARG A 376 9.17 0.18 -10.71
CA ARG A 376 7.97 0.87 -10.27
C ARG A 376 8.16 2.37 -10.30
N PHE A 377 7.15 3.07 -10.81
CA PHE A 377 7.07 4.51 -10.88
C PHE A 377 5.81 4.98 -10.16
N THR A 378 5.99 5.42 -8.92
CA THR A 378 4.90 5.78 -8.01
C THR A 378 5.18 7.14 -7.34
N PRO A 379 5.22 8.26 -8.11
CA PRO A 379 5.48 9.58 -7.55
C PRO A 379 4.38 10.01 -6.57
N PRO A 380 4.62 11.04 -5.73
CA PRO A 380 3.57 11.68 -4.96
C PRO A 380 2.44 12.20 -5.86
N LEU A 381 1.19 12.14 -5.37
CA LEU A 381 0.00 12.53 -6.14
C LEU A 381 -0.10 14.04 -6.39
N VAL A 382 0.69 14.83 -5.69
CA VAL A 382 0.80 16.29 -5.87
C VAL A 382 1.63 16.70 -7.08
N ILE A 383 2.17 15.74 -7.85
CA ILE A 383 2.99 16.02 -9.03
C ILE A 383 2.17 16.80 -10.08
N THR A 384 2.76 17.89 -10.59
CA THR A 384 2.14 18.68 -11.66
C THR A 384 2.43 18.08 -13.03
N GLU A 385 1.67 18.49 -14.05
CA GLU A 385 1.89 18.08 -15.44
C GLU A 385 3.29 18.46 -15.92
N GLU A 386 3.75 19.67 -15.58
CA GLU A 386 5.08 20.17 -15.93
C GLU A 386 6.19 19.32 -15.29
N GLN A 387 6.06 19.01 -14.00
CA GLN A 387 6.97 18.13 -13.28
C GLN A 387 6.95 16.71 -13.84
N MET A 388 5.79 16.20 -14.21
CA MET A 388 5.66 14.89 -14.84
C MET A 388 6.38 14.82 -16.18
N MET A 389 6.24 15.85 -17.02
CA MET A 389 6.93 15.92 -18.31
C MET A 389 8.44 16.06 -18.15
N GLU A 390 8.93 16.82 -17.15
CA GLU A 390 10.35 16.88 -16.80
C GLU A 390 10.87 15.49 -16.41
N ALA A 391 10.17 14.79 -15.54
CA ALA A 391 10.53 13.43 -15.09
C ALA A 391 10.52 12.42 -16.24
N ILE A 392 9.53 12.47 -17.12
CA ILE A 392 9.46 11.62 -18.32
C ILE A 392 10.64 11.89 -19.25
N GLY A 393 11.05 13.15 -19.40
CA GLY A 393 12.26 13.54 -20.14
C GLY A 393 13.50 12.82 -19.57
N ILE A 394 13.68 12.85 -18.25
CA ILE A 394 14.79 12.17 -17.57
C ILE A 394 14.72 10.65 -17.82
N ILE A 395 13.53 10.04 -17.75
CA ILE A 395 13.35 8.61 -17.97
C ILE A 395 13.70 8.26 -19.43
N ARG A 396 13.17 8.99 -20.40
CA ARG A 396 13.45 8.79 -21.82
C ARG A 396 14.93 8.89 -22.14
N ASP A 397 15.59 9.96 -21.66
CA ASP A 397 17.01 10.19 -21.90
C ASP A 397 17.91 9.15 -21.22
N THR A 398 17.39 8.57 -20.11
CA THR A 398 18.08 7.46 -19.44
C THR A 398 17.94 6.19 -20.26
N PHE A 399 16.73 5.80 -20.69
CA PHE A 399 16.52 4.61 -21.53
C PHE A 399 17.27 4.66 -22.85
N ALA A 400 17.46 5.87 -23.42
CA ALA A 400 18.23 6.03 -24.68
C ALA A 400 19.71 5.60 -24.56
N LYS A 401 20.23 5.40 -23.33
CA LYS A 401 21.60 4.92 -23.07
C LYS A 401 21.70 3.38 -22.99
N PHE A 402 20.60 2.69 -23.02
CA PHE A 402 20.46 1.23 -22.93
C PHE A 402 19.86 0.64 -24.21
#